data_52d0043f7e6407580ce56c57dad5b6e7
#
_entry.id   52d0043f7e6407580ce56c57dad5b6e7
#
_cell.length_a   1.000
_cell.length_b   1.000
_cell.length_c   1.000
_cell.angle_alpha   90.00
_cell.angle_beta   90.00
_cell.angle_gamma   90.00
#
_symmetry.space_group_name_H-M   'P 1'
#
loop_
_entity.id
_entity.type
_entity.pdbx_description
1 polymer ?
#
loop_
_entity_poly.entity_id
_entity_poly.type
_entity_poly.pdbx_seq_one_letter_code
_entity_poly.pdbx_strand_id
1 'polypeptide(L)'
;MLDARDTVVSSAPAARQRPTKAKTSPRASARRNASARLTFGRVFSDARVKPFDQIEWDRRTAEITDDSGKTIFKQEGVEVPKNWSQLATKVVCSKYFYGDPAKAEREYSVRQLIHRVTRTIADWGIADGYFSKDEGELFYEELTWLCVNQYGAFNSPVWFNVGLFHQYGVGKNSDRGNWFWDRKGAEARRAPTQYEYPQGSACFIQSVEDNMETIMELAYAEAMLFKYGSGTGTDLTPIRSSKEKLSGGGRPSGPMSFLKVYDQVANVVKSGGKTRRAAKMNTIRDWHGDVEEFITAKAKEEKKAWALIEQGYDGSFNGEAYGSVMYQNENLSVRDITDP
;
A
#
# COMPACT_ATOMS: atom_id res chain seq x y z
N MET A 1 56.00 1.58 39.38
CA MET A 1 55.47 1.43 40.75
C MET A 1 54.17 2.22 40.82
N LEU A 2 53.17 1.49 41.19
CA LEU A 2 51.82 1.73 41.64
C LEU A 2 50.74 1.32 40.64
N ASP A 3 50.21 0.20 41.07
CA ASP A 3 49.06 -0.55 40.59
C ASP A 3 47.79 0.16 41.10
N ALA A 4 46.83 0.41 40.22
CA ALA A 4 45.48 0.79 40.62
C ALA A 4 44.48 0.06 39.70
N ARG A 5 44.00 -1.05 40.22
CA ARG A 5 42.85 -1.79 39.69
C ARG A 5 41.58 -1.03 40.02
N ASP A 6 40.96 -0.41 39.04
CA ASP A 6 39.63 0.14 39.17
C ASP A 6 38.59 -0.93 38.79
N THR A 7 37.87 -1.33 39.80
CA THR A 7 36.68 -2.22 39.72
C THR A 7 35.56 -1.52 39.04
N VAL A 8 35.24 -1.93 37.82
CA VAL A 8 34.02 -1.51 37.13
C VAL A 8 32.82 -2.26 37.73
N VAL A 9 32.03 -1.56 38.52
CA VAL A 9 30.73 -2.03 38.99
C VAL A 9 29.74 -1.94 37.84
N SER A 10 29.43 -3.09 37.25
CA SER A 10 28.34 -3.22 36.28
C SER A 10 26.99 -3.11 36.99
N SER A 11 26.31 -2.00 36.85
CA SER A 11 24.90 -1.87 37.21
C SER A 11 24.04 -2.36 36.03
N ALA A 12 23.49 -3.56 36.16
CA ALA A 12 22.46 -4.05 35.27
C ALA A 12 21.20 -3.15 35.35
N PRO A 13 20.56 -2.82 34.23
CA PRO A 13 19.30 -2.08 34.27
C PRO A 13 18.19 -2.93 34.89
N ALA A 14 17.47 -2.34 35.83
CA ALA A 14 16.34 -2.95 36.52
C ALA A 14 15.29 -3.45 35.50
N ALA A 15 14.94 -4.71 35.59
CA ALA A 15 13.89 -5.31 34.80
C ALA A 15 12.56 -4.55 35.01
N ARG A 16 12.03 -3.93 33.96
CA ARG A 16 10.68 -3.37 33.96
C ARG A 16 9.69 -4.51 34.29
N GLN A 17 9.03 -4.39 35.43
CA GLN A 17 7.93 -5.26 35.80
C GLN A 17 6.81 -5.13 34.76
N ARG A 18 6.48 -6.22 34.10
CA ARG A 18 5.30 -6.33 33.25
C ARG A 18 4.06 -6.00 34.09
N PRO A 19 3.11 -5.21 33.56
CA PRO A 19 1.84 -5.00 34.25
C PRO A 19 1.15 -6.35 34.48
N THR A 20 0.76 -6.59 35.73
CA THR A 20 0.01 -7.75 36.16
C THR A 20 -1.27 -7.88 35.34
N LYS A 21 -1.50 -9.03 34.74
CA LYS A 21 -2.72 -9.39 34.04
C LYS A 21 -3.92 -9.08 34.93
N ALA A 22 -4.73 -8.09 34.53
CA ALA A 22 -6.06 -7.92 35.06
C ALA A 22 -6.83 -9.22 34.81
N LYS A 23 -7.37 -9.83 35.87
CA LYS A 23 -8.29 -10.97 35.78
C LYS A 23 -9.55 -10.47 35.02
N THR A 24 -9.59 -10.68 33.72
CA THR A 24 -10.83 -10.57 32.97
C THR A 24 -11.71 -11.75 33.38
N SER A 25 -12.87 -11.44 34.02
CA SER A 25 -13.93 -12.41 34.20
C SER A 25 -14.22 -13.12 32.87
N PRO A 26 -14.57 -14.42 32.86
CA PRO A 26 -14.91 -15.11 31.63
C PRO A 26 -16.20 -14.43 31.09
N ARG A 27 -16.04 -13.62 30.06
CA ARG A 27 -17.15 -13.16 29.26
C ARG A 27 -17.79 -14.42 28.69
N ALA A 28 -19.02 -14.68 29.12
CA ALA A 28 -19.85 -15.77 28.64
C ALA A 28 -19.69 -15.85 27.12
N SER A 29 -19.34 -17.03 26.64
CA SER A 29 -19.34 -17.33 25.22
C SER A 29 -20.76 -17.06 24.70
N ALA A 30 -20.97 -15.88 24.13
CA ALA A 30 -22.18 -15.61 23.41
C ALA A 30 -22.26 -16.69 22.34
N ARG A 31 -23.18 -17.65 22.52
CA ARG A 31 -23.62 -18.54 21.46
C ARG A 31 -23.89 -17.62 20.28
N ARG A 32 -23.02 -17.68 19.25
CA ARG A 32 -23.31 -17.07 17.98
C ARG A 32 -24.60 -17.72 17.53
N ASN A 33 -25.72 -16.99 17.64
CA ASN A 33 -26.88 -17.27 16.82
C ASN A 33 -26.33 -17.46 15.43
N ALA A 34 -26.75 -18.53 14.73
CA ALA A 34 -26.43 -18.74 13.34
C ALA A 34 -26.75 -17.41 12.66
N SER A 35 -25.73 -16.58 12.41
CA SER A 35 -25.94 -15.26 11.84
C SER A 35 -26.63 -15.50 10.51
N ALA A 36 -27.76 -14.85 10.30
CA ALA A 36 -28.47 -14.94 9.02
C ALA A 36 -27.43 -14.69 7.93
N ARG A 37 -27.24 -15.66 7.02
CA ARG A 37 -26.36 -15.50 5.87
C ARG A 37 -26.87 -14.33 5.06
N LEU A 38 -25.94 -13.62 4.43
CA LEU A 38 -26.29 -12.54 3.53
C LEU A 38 -26.99 -13.13 2.31
N THR A 39 -28.12 -12.55 1.95
CA THR A 39 -28.88 -12.86 0.75
C THR A 39 -29.03 -11.61 -0.10
N PHE A 40 -28.92 -11.72 -1.40
CA PHE A 40 -29.17 -10.63 -2.34
C PHE A 40 -29.68 -11.19 -3.68
N GLY A 41 -30.34 -10.34 -4.44
CA GLY A 41 -30.82 -10.71 -5.77
C GLY A 41 -29.78 -10.44 -6.86
N ARG A 42 -29.94 -11.08 -7.99
CA ARG A 42 -29.20 -10.75 -9.20
C ARG A 42 -29.67 -9.40 -9.73
N VAL A 43 -28.74 -8.51 -10.03
CA VAL A 43 -29.03 -7.14 -10.49
C VAL A 43 -28.36 -6.82 -11.81
N PHE A 44 -27.10 -7.20 -11.97
CA PHE A 44 -26.26 -6.79 -13.11
C PHE A 44 -26.02 -7.89 -14.12
N SER A 45 -25.75 -9.11 -13.66
CA SER A 45 -25.42 -10.23 -14.53
C SER A 45 -26.67 -10.99 -15.03
N ASP A 46 -26.56 -11.68 -16.16
CA ASP A 46 -27.63 -12.58 -16.66
C ASP A 46 -27.46 -13.96 -15.99
N ALA A 47 -28.58 -14.57 -15.54
CA ALA A 47 -28.57 -15.89 -14.94
C ALA A 47 -28.23 -17.02 -15.92
N ARG A 48 -28.45 -16.79 -17.22
CA ARG A 48 -28.32 -17.81 -18.28
C ARG A 48 -26.94 -17.81 -18.93
N VAL A 49 -26.19 -16.70 -18.80
CA VAL A 49 -24.89 -16.49 -19.47
C VAL A 49 -23.86 -16.03 -18.43
N LYS A 50 -22.72 -16.70 -18.36
CA LYS A 50 -21.66 -16.33 -17.42
C LYS A 50 -21.13 -14.92 -17.73
N PRO A 51 -20.71 -14.11 -16.71
CA PRO A 51 -20.33 -12.72 -16.90
C PRO A 51 -19.26 -12.49 -17.98
N PHE A 52 -18.29 -13.38 -18.08
CA PHE A 52 -17.26 -13.29 -19.12
C PHE A 52 -17.75 -13.63 -20.52
N ASP A 53 -18.83 -14.39 -20.64
CA ASP A 53 -19.41 -14.79 -21.93
C ASP A 53 -20.44 -13.77 -22.44
N GLN A 54 -20.80 -12.79 -21.61
CA GLN A 54 -21.63 -11.64 -21.99
C GLN A 54 -20.83 -10.52 -22.68
N ILE A 55 -19.52 -10.68 -22.83
CA ILE A 55 -18.57 -9.65 -23.29
C ILE A 55 -17.92 -10.08 -24.59
N GLU A 56 -17.82 -9.16 -25.54
CA GLU A 56 -16.95 -9.34 -26.69
C GLU A 56 -15.50 -9.09 -26.30
N TRP A 57 -14.64 -10.04 -26.61
CA TRP A 57 -13.20 -9.98 -26.31
C TRP A 57 -12.39 -9.63 -27.56
N ASP A 58 -11.30 -8.91 -27.34
CA ASP A 58 -10.33 -8.50 -28.35
C ASP A 58 -8.91 -8.88 -27.91
N ARG A 59 -7.99 -9.02 -28.86
CA ARG A 59 -6.56 -9.25 -28.57
C ARG A 59 -5.76 -8.06 -29.05
N ARG A 60 -5.06 -7.43 -28.12
CA ARG A 60 -4.32 -6.19 -28.35
C ARG A 60 -2.87 -6.31 -27.95
N THR A 61 -2.07 -5.39 -28.48
CA THR A 61 -0.72 -5.14 -28.02
C THR A 61 -0.73 -3.99 -27.01
N ALA A 62 -0.18 -4.23 -25.81
CA ALA A 62 0.10 -3.20 -24.83
C ALA A 62 1.56 -2.79 -24.96
N GLU A 63 1.83 -1.57 -25.41
CA GLU A 63 3.16 -1.03 -25.58
C GLU A 63 3.29 0.35 -24.93
N ILE A 64 4.38 0.56 -24.19
CA ILE A 64 4.75 1.83 -23.57
C ILE A 64 6.15 2.18 -24.06
N THR A 65 6.29 3.40 -24.58
CA THR A 65 7.57 3.97 -25.01
C THR A 65 7.96 5.12 -24.08
N ASP A 66 9.25 5.42 -23.99
CA ASP A 66 9.75 6.66 -23.39
C ASP A 66 9.65 7.83 -24.40
N ASP A 67 10.07 9.01 -23.94
CA ASP A 67 10.02 10.22 -24.75
C ASP A 67 10.95 10.18 -26.00
N SER A 68 11.93 9.28 -25.98
CA SER A 68 12.83 9.02 -27.14
C SER A 68 12.23 8.05 -28.15
N GLY A 69 11.04 7.48 -27.86
CA GLY A 69 10.40 6.46 -28.68
C GLY A 69 10.91 5.02 -28.43
N LYS A 70 11.80 4.82 -27.46
CA LYS A 70 12.29 3.49 -27.09
C LYS A 70 11.22 2.74 -26.31
N THR A 71 10.95 1.49 -26.68
CA THR A 71 10.00 0.62 -25.98
C THR A 71 10.53 0.26 -24.59
N ILE A 72 9.77 0.65 -23.55
CA ILE A 72 10.02 0.30 -22.14
C ILE A 72 9.30 -0.99 -21.75
N PHE A 73 8.10 -1.19 -22.30
CA PHE A 73 7.25 -2.34 -22.02
C PHE A 73 6.48 -2.73 -23.26
N LYS A 74 6.43 -4.03 -23.56
CA LYS A 74 5.59 -4.58 -24.63
C LYS A 74 5.06 -5.94 -24.24
N GLN A 75 3.76 -6.15 -24.46
CA GLN A 75 3.11 -7.46 -24.39
C GLN A 75 2.08 -7.58 -25.49
N GLU A 76 2.23 -8.61 -26.32
CA GLU A 76 1.32 -8.90 -27.43
C GLU A 76 0.25 -9.91 -27.04
N GLY A 77 -0.84 -9.95 -27.80
CA GLY A 77 -1.91 -10.92 -27.62
C GLY A 77 -2.70 -10.78 -26.31
N VAL A 78 -2.68 -9.60 -25.68
CA VAL A 78 -3.40 -9.32 -24.45
C VAL A 78 -4.89 -9.38 -24.69
N GLU A 79 -5.59 -10.29 -24.02
CA GLU A 79 -7.04 -10.45 -24.10
C GLU A 79 -7.73 -9.43 -23.18
N VAL A 80 -8.54 -8.56 -23.78
CA VAL A 80 -9.28 -7.49 -23.09
C VAL A 80 -10.70 -7.40 -23.62
N PRO A 81 -11.67 -6.87 -22.83
CA PRO A 81 -12.97 -6.51 -23.36
C PRO A 81 -12.84 -5.50 -24.51
N LYS A 82 -13.57 -5.73 -25.59
CA LYS A 82 -13.51 -4.90 -26.80
C LYS A 82 -13.85 -3.43 -26.56
N ASN A 83 -14.71 -3.17 -25.58
CA ASN A 83 -15.11 -1.79 -25.20
C ASN A 83 -14.10 -1.07 -24.30
N TRP A 84 -13.05 -1.74 -23.81
CA TRP A 84 -12.03 -1.06 -23.01
C TRP A 84 -11.16 -0.17 -23.88
N SER A 85 -10.72 0.95 -23.34
CA SER A 85 -9.79 1.84 -24.04
C SER A 85 -8.41 1.22 -24.19
N GLN A 86 -7.63 1.69 -25.16
CA GLN A 86 -6.23 1.29 -25.32
C GLN A 86 -5.38 1.71 -24.11
N LEU A 87 -5.71 2.85 -23.49
CA LEU A 87 -5.08 3.30 -22.26
C LEU A 87 -5.33 2.32 -21.10
N ALA A 88 -6.59 1.89 -20.91
CA ALA A 88 -6.93 0.89 -19.90
C ALA A 88 -6.17 -0.43 -20.14
N THR A 89 -6.04 -0.87 -21.40
CA THR A 89 -5.25 -2.04 -21.78
C THR A 89 -3.78 -1.90 -21.37
N LYS A 90 -3.16 -0.77 -21.71
CA LYS A 90 -1.75 -0.51 -21.36
C LYS A 90 -1.52 -0.48 -19.85
N VAL A 91 -2.40 0.20 -19.10
CA VAL A 91 -2.30 0.33 -17.65
C VAL A 91 -2.47 -1.03 -16.96
N VAL A 92 -3.55 -1.75 -17.29
CA VAL A 92 -3.83 -3.04 -16.64
C VAL A 92 -2.72 -4.05 -16.92
N CYS A 93 -2.27 -4.14 -18.16
CA CYS A 93 -1.23 -5.07 -18.54
C CYS A 93 0.10 -4.73 -17.86
N SER A 94 0.56 -3.49 -17.94
CA SER A 94 1.88 -3.11 -17.43
C SER A 94 1.95 -3.05 -15.89
N LYS A 95 0.84 -2.74 -15.21
CA LYS A 95 0.84 -2.49 -13.75
C LYS A 95 0.22 -3.61 -12.92
N TYR A 96 -0.82 -4.28 -13.41
CA TYR A 96 -1.63 -5.18 -12.59
C TYR A 96 -1.50 -6.66 -12.93
N PHE A 97 -1.18 -7.03 -14.15
CA PHE A 97 -0.95 -8.44 -14.48
C PHE A 97 0.18 -9.03 -13.65
N TYR A 98 -0.05 -10.21 -13.12
CA TYR A 98 0.94 -10.98 -12.38
C TYR A 98 1.97 -11.61 -13.33
N GLY A 99 3.18 -11.80 -12.83
CA GLY A 99 4.25 -12.54 -13.51
C GLY A 99 5.19 -11.67 -14.36
N ASP A 100 6.29 -12.26 -14.75
CA ASP A 100 7.29 -11.67 -15.63
C ASP A 100 6.80 -11.79 -17.08
N PRO A 101 6.76 -10.71 -17.88
CA PRO A 101 6.36 -10.77 -19.30
C PRO A 101 7.12 -11.78 -20.14
N ALA A 102 8.34 -12.16 -19.76
CA ALA A 102 9.16 -13.12 -20.48
C ALA A 102 8.87 -14.59 -20.10
N LYS A 103 7.98 -14.84 -19.13
CA LYS A 103 7.73 -16.17 -18.58
C LYS A 103 6.31 -16.64 -18.78
N ALA A 104 6.11 -17.96 -18.76
CA ALA A 104 4.83 -18.59 -19.01
C ALA A 104 3.77 -18.33 -17.94
N GLU A 105 4.19 -18.02 -16.69
CA GLU A 105 3.26 -17.69 -15.60
C GLU A 105 2.66 -16.26 -15.70
N ARG A 106 3.06 -15.50 -16.73
CA ARG A 106 2.53 -14.16 -16.96
C ARG A 106 1.05 -14.20 -17.30
N GLU A 107 0.25 -13.40 -16.58
CA GLU A 107 -1.13 -13.13 -16.99
C GLU A 107 -1.14 -12.43 -18.38
N TYR A 108 -2.06 -12.84 -19.22
CA TYR A 108 -2.25 -12.30 -20.58
C TYR A 108 -3.69 -11.85 -20.84
N SER A 109 -4.59 -12.05 -19.88
CA SER A 109 -6.01 -11.75 -20.01
C SER A 109 -6.54 -10.98 -18.80
N VAL A 110 -7.36 -9.98 -19.08
CA VAL A 110 -8.17 -9.30 -18.06
C VAL A 110 -9.12 -10.29 -17.36
N ARG A 111 -9.56 -11.33 -18.07
CA ARG A 111 -10.33 -12.44 -17.51
C ARG A 111 -9.60 -13.12 -16.36
N GLN A 112 -8.31 -13.43 -16.53
CA GLN A 112 -7.49 -14.05 -15.48
C GLN A 112 -7.37 -13.16 -14.26
N LEU A 113 -7.06 -11.87 -14.45
CA LEU A 113 -6.92 -10.90 -13.37
C LEU A 113 -8.20 -10.75 -12.56
N ILE A 114 -9.34 -10.54 -13.24
CA ILE A 114 -10.64 -10.36 -12.57
C ILE A 114 -11.06 -11.64 -11.88
N HIS A 115 -11.02 -12.79 -12.58
CA HIS A 115 -11.38 -14.08 -12.00
C HIS A 115 -10.58 -14.38 -10.74
N ARG A 116 -9.26 -14.20 -10.78
CA ARG A 116 -8.37 -14.44 -9.63
C ARG A 116 -8.84 -13.70 -8.38
N VAL A 117 -9.20 -12.45 -8.52
CA VAL A 117 -9.60 -11.60 -7.40
C VAL A 117 -11.04 -11.92 -6.96
N THR A 118 -11.98 -11.87 -7.88
CA THR A 118 -13.42 -12.02 -7.55
C THR A 118 -13.76 -13.42 -7.05
N ARG A 119 -13.15 -14.46 -7.61
CA ARG A 119 -13.33 -15.86 -7.15
C ARG A 119 -12.78 -16.02 -5.72
N THR A 120 -11.60 -15.51 -5.46
CA THR A 120 -10.99 -15.61 -4.11
C THR A 120 -11.84 -14.90 -3.05
N ILE A 121 -12.37 -13.72 -3.35
CA ILE A 121 -13.23 -12.99 -2.40
C ILE A 121 -14.55 -13.77 -2.16
N ALA A 122 -15.15 -14.33 -3.20
CA ALA A 122 -16.35 -15.15 -3.05
C ALA A 122 -16.08 -16.41 -2.23
N ASP A 123 -14.97 -17.10 -2.48
CA ASP A 123 -14.57 -18.31 -1.75
C ASP A 123 -14.34 -18.00 -0.26
N TRP A 124 -13.73 -16.87 0.07
CA TRP A 124 -13.60 -16.40 1.46
C TRP A 124 -14.96 -16.16 2.09
N GLY A 125 -15.87 -15.52 1.37
CA GLY A 125 -17.24 -15.28 1.85
C GLY A 125 -18.00 -16.57 2.16
N ILE A 126 -17.84 -17.59 1.34
CA ILE A 126 -18.41 -18.94 1.56
C ILE A 126 -17.74 -19.61 2.76
N ALA A 127 -16.40 -19.63 2.80
CA ALA A 127 -15.63 -20.28 3.86
C ALA A 127 -15.85 -19.64 5.25
N ASP A 128 -16.02 -18.34 5.28
CA ASP A 128 -16.30 -17.56 6.50
C ASP A 128 -17.79 -17.59 6.92
N GLY A 129 -18.65 -18.19 6.10
CA GLY A 129 -20.08 -18.35 6.39
C GLY A 129 -20.94 -17.12 6.14
N TYR A 130 -20.41 -16.11 5.43
CA TYR A 130 -21.20 -14.95 4.99
C TYR A 130 -22.24 -15.36 3.95
N PHE A 131 -21.90 -16.30 3.08
CA PHE A 131 -22.76 -16.79 1.99
C PHE A 131 -23.02 -18.28 2.12
N SER A 132 -24.17 -18.76 1.60
CA SER A 132 -24.30 -20.14 1.14
C SER A 132 -23.43 -20.34 -0.12
N LYS A 133 -23.27 -21.57 -0.56
CA LYS A 133 -22.54 -21.84 -1.80
C LYS A 133 -23.21 -21.14 -3.01
N ASP A 134 -24.53 -21.21 -3.10
CA ASP A 134 -25.28 -20.62 -4.21
C ASP A 134 -25.22 -19.07 -4.18
N GLU A 135 -25.36 -18.47 -3.00
CA GLU A 135 -25.20 -17.03 -2.83
C GLU A 135 -23.76 -16.57 -3.13
N GLY A 136 -22.77 -17.37 -2.78
CA GLY A 136 -21.38 -17.08 -3.11
C GLY A 136 -21.09 -17.14 -4.61
N GLU A 137 -21.73 -18.05 -5.35
CA GLU A 137 -21.66 -18.09 -6.82
C GLU A 137 -22.34 -16.86 -7.42
N LEU A 138 -23.51 -16.50 -6.92
CA LEU A 138 -24.20 -15.29 -7.35
C LEU A 138 -23.34 -14.04 -7.09
N PHE A 139 -22.76 -13.95 -5.89
CA PHE A 139 -21.85 -12.85 -5.54
C PHE A 139 -20.64 -12.77 -6.49
N TYR A 140 -20.02 -13.92 -6.80
CA TYR A 140 -18.93 -13.99 -7.76
C TYR A 140 -19.34 -13.48 -9.15
N GLU A 141 -20.51 -13.88 -9.64
CA GLU A 141 -21.01 -13.46 -10.95
C GLU A 141 -21.31 -11.96 -11.02
N GLU A 142 -21.99 -11.41 -10.02
CA GLU A 142 -22.29 -9.99 -9.92
C GLU A 142 -21.01 -9.14 -9.81
N LEU A 143 -20.08 -9.53 -8.93
CA LEU A 143 -18.82 -8.83 -8.74
C LEU A 143 -17.93 -8.87 -9.99
N THR A 144 -17.91 -10.02 -10.68
CA THR A 144 -17.18 -10.19 -11.95
C THR A 144 -17.76 -9.29 -13.03
N TRP A 145 -19.08 -9.23 -13.13
CA TRP A 145 -19.76 -8.37 -14.09
C TRP A 145 -19.44 -6.88 -13.85
N LEU A 146 -19.50 -6.43 -12.62
CA LEU A 146 -19.14 -5.05 -12.25
C LEU A 146 -17.70 -4.70 -12.64
N CYS A 147 -16.76 -5.60 -12.38
CA CYS A 147 -15.34 -5.36 -12.67
C CYS A 147 -15.07 -5.35 -14.20
N VAL A 148 -15.61 -6.32 -14.94
CA VAL A 148 -15.31 -6.44 -16.38
C VAL A 148 -15.95 -5.31 -17.20
N ASN A 149 -17.09 -4.80 -16.74
CA ASN A 149 -17.78 -3.67 -17.36
C ASN A 149 -17.33 -2.29 -16.82
N GLN A 150 -16.31 -2.25 -15.94
CA GLN A 150 -15.74 -1.04 -15.36
C GLN A 150 -16.73 -0.20 -14.51
N TYR A 151 -17.77 -0.83 -13.95
CA TYR A 151 -18.67 -0.19 -12.98
C TYR A 151 -18.06 -0.16 -11.58
N GLY A 152 -17.11 -1.06 -11.29
CA GLY A 152 -16.38 -1.12 -10.06
C GLY A 152 -14.93 -1.56 -10.27
N ALA A 153 -14.05 -1.06 -9.43
CA ALA A 153 -12.66 -1.50 -9.39
C ALA A 153 -12.16 -1.53 -7.96
N PHE A 154 -11.34 -2.53 -7.66
CA PHE A 154 -10.64 -2.58 -6.38
C PHE A 154 -9.43 -1.64 -6.37
N ASN A 155 -8.97 -1.30 -5.17
CA ASN A 155 -7.70 -0.63 -5.00
C ASN A 155 -6.51 -1.50 -5.46
N SER A 156 -5.38 -0.87 -5.73
CA SER A 156 -4.20 -1.55 -6.28
C SER A 156 -3.68 -2.72 -5.45
N PRO A 157 -3.58 -2.68 -4.11
CA PRO A 157 -3.16 -3.83 -3.32
C PRO A 157 -4.02 -5.07 -3.48
N VAL A 158 -5.33 -4.93 -3.67
CA VAL A 158 -6.22 -6.05 -3.96
C VAL A 158 -5.84 -6.68 -5.30
N TRP A 159 -5.71 -5.87 -6.36
CA TRP A 159 -5.28 -6.36 -7.68
C TRP A 159 -3.88 -6.98 -7.68
N PHE A 160 -2.96 -6.48 -6.82
CA PHE A 160 -1.60 -7.02 -6.75
C PHE A 160 -1.51 -8.34 -6.00
N ASN A 161 -2.31 -8.51 -4.94
CA ASN A 161 -2.03 -9.52 -3.92
C ASN A 161 -3.10 -10.61 -3.82
N VAL A 162 -4.40 -10.26 -4.03
CA VAL A 162 -5.50 -11.20 -3.79
C VAL A 162 -5.55 -12.27 -4.88
N GLY A 163 -5.70 -13.49 -4.45
CA GLY A 163 -5.83 -14.66 -5.29
C GLY A 163 -4.52 -15.27 -5.79
N LEU A 164 -3.37 -14.61 -5.63
CA LEU A 164 -2.09 -15.18 -6.05
C LEU A 164 -1.79 -16.52 -5.36
N PHE A 165 -2.03 -16.59 -4.05
CA PHE A 165 -1.87 -17.85 -3.31
C PHE A 165 -2.98 -18.84 -3.64
N HIS A 166 -4.23 -18.40 -3.60
CA HIS A 166 -5.39 -19.28 -3.69
C HIS A 166 -5.62 -19.84 -5.09
N GLN A 167 -5.41 -19.04 -6.14
CA GLN A 167 -5.65 -19.43 -7.53
C GLN A 167 -4.38 -19.94 -8.23
N TYR A 168 -3.21 -19.39 -7.90
CA TYR A 168 -1.95 -19.73 -8.59
C TYR A 168 -0.92 -20.44 -7.72
N GLY A 169 -1.16 -20.55 -6.41
CA GLY A 169 -0.24 -21.19 -5.47
C GLY A 169 1.04 -20.40 -5.22
N VAL A 170 1.05 -19.12 -5.56
CA VAL A 170 2.21 -18.24 -5.37
C VAL A 170 2.48 -18.01 -3.88
N GLY A 171 3.73 -18.09 -3.47
CA GLY A 171 4.15 -17.84 -2.09
C GLY A 171 4.03 -19.03 -1.14
N LYS A 172 3.66 -20.21 -1.61
CA LYS A 172 3.57 -21.43 -0.77
C LYS A 172 4.89 -21.83 -0.12
N ASN A 173 6.01 -21.48 -0.73
CA ASN A 173 7.35 -21.78 -0.25
C ASN A 173 8.02 -20.59 0.45
N SER A 174 7.27 -19.55 0.81
CA SER A 174 7.78 -18.37 1.50
C SER A 174 7.51 -18.47 3.00
N ASP A 175 8.48 -18.12 3.81
CA ASP A 175 8.40 -18.09 5.28
C ASP A 175 8.01 -16.70 5.85
N ARG A 176 7.66 -15.75 5.01
CA ARG A 176 7.43 -14.34 5.37
C ARG A 176 6.03 -13.86 5.00
N GLY A 177 5.02 -14.45 5.63
CA GLY A 177 3.63 -13.99 5.49
C GLY A 177 3.32 -12.71 6.26
N ASN A 178 2.16 -12.14 5.97
CA ASN A 178 1.61 -11.00 6.69
C ASN A 178 1.02 -11.42 8.04
N TRP A 179 0.80 -10.46 8.92
CA TRP A 179 0.02 -10.68 10.12
C TRP A 179 -1.47 -10.72 9.78
N PHE A 180 -2.18 -11.66 10.39
CA PHE A 180 -3.63 -11.79 10.27
C PHE A 180 -4.26 -12.13 11.62
N TRP A 181 -5.54 -11.90 11.76
CA TRP A 181 -6.30 -12.31 12.93
C TRP A 181 -6.73 -13.77 12.81
N ASP A 182 -6.15 -14.63 13.62
CA ASP A 182 -6.60 -16.02 13.73
C ASP A 182 -7.88 -16.09 14.56
N ARG A 183 -9.02 -16.33 13.90
CA ARG A 183 -10.32 -16.42 14.56
C ARG A 183 -10.42 -17.60 15.52
N LYS A 184 -9.69 -18.70 15.28
CA LYS A 184 -9.70 -19.90 16.13
C LYS A 184 -8.87 -19.68 17.38
N GLY A 185 -7.70 -19.10 17.25
CA GLY A 185 -6.82 -18.76 18.35
C GLY A 185 -7.19 -17.47 19.06
N ALA A 186 -8.06 -16.64 18.47
CA ALA A 186 -8.41 -15.30 18.95
C ALA A 186 -7.18 -14.41 19.23
N GLU A 187 -6.20 -14.47 18.32
CA GLU A 187 -4.93 -13.75 18.42
C GLU A 187 -4.43 -13.28 17.04
N ALA A 188 -3.57 -12.26 17.04
CA ALA A 188 -2.85 -11.88 15.84
C ALA A 188 -1.66 -12.85 15.64
N ARG A 189 -1.60 -13.48 14.46
CA ARG A 189 -0.55 -14.42 14.07
C ARG A 189 0.08 -14.02 12.76
N ARG A 190 1.32 -14.43 12.58
CA ARG A 190 1.97 -14.29 11.28
C ARG A 190 1.63 -15.49 10.40
N ALA A 191 1.21 -15.22 9.17
CA ALA A 191 0.95 -16.28 8.20
C ALA A 191 2.22 -17.05 7.87
N PRO A 192 2.15 -18.37 7.71
CA PRO A 192 3.31 -19.20 7.34
C PRO A 192 3.76 -18.96 5.90
N THR A 193 2.87 -18.42 5.07
CA THR A 193 3.07 -18.25 3.64
C THR A 193 2.76 -16.80 3.20
N GLN A 194 3.41 -16.38 2.12
CA GLN A 194 3.12 -15.09 1.48
C GLN A 194 1.81 -15.20 0.68
N TYR A 195 1.03 -14.14 0.59
CA TYR A 195 -0.21 -14.00 -0.17
C TYR A 195 -1.39 -14.89 0.27
N GLU A 196 -1.26 -15.75 1.29
CA GLU A 196 -2.39 -16.48 1.88
C GLU A 196 -3.36 -15.52 2.58
N TYR A 197 -2.79 -14.59 3.38
CA TYR A 197 -3.51 -13.46 3.97
C TYR A 197 -2.94 -12.17 3.39
N PRO A 198 -3.38 -11.78 2.19
CA PRO A 198 -2.75 -10.69 1.48
C PRO A 198 -3.10 -9.34 2.08
N GLN A 199 -2.18 -8.38 1.94
CA GLN A 199 -2.48 -6.97 2.18
C GLN A 199 -3.44 -6.47 1.09
N GLY A 200 -4.61 -6.00 1.52
CA GLY A 200 -5.68 -5.51 0.63
C GLY A 200 -6.00 -4.03 0.78
N SER A 201 -5.44 -3.34 1.79
CA SER A 201 -5.72 -1.92 2.03
C SER A 201 -4.80 -1.02 1.22
N ALA A 202 -5.36 0.02 0.61
CA ALA A 202 -4.59 0.94 -0.25
C ALA A 202 -3.82 1.98 0.55
N CYS A 203 -4.39 2.47 1.64
CA CYS A 203 -3.85 3.59 2.40
C CYS A 203 -3.99 3.35 3.90
N PHE A 204 -3.00 3.85 4.64
CA PHE A 204 -2.95 3.79 6.09
C PHE A 204 -2.68 5.18 6.66
N ILE A 205 -3.45 5.56 7.66
CA ILE A 205 -3.18 6.75 8.45
C ILE A 205 -2.23 6.35 9.56
N GLN A 206 -1.11 7.06 9.64
CA GLN A 206 -0.07 6.90 10.66
C GLN A 206 -0.07 8.08 11.61
N SER A 207 0.46 7.88 12.80
CA SER A 207 0.69 8.94 13.78
C SER A 207 2.17 9.04 14.12
N VAL A 208 2.58 10.22 14.57
CA VAL A 208 3.92 10.49 15.06
C VAL A 208 3.83 11.36 16.31
N GLU A 209 4.72 11.14 17.25
CA GLU A 209 4.92 12.01 18.41
C GLU A 209 6.26 12.75 18.29
N ASP A 210 6.44 13.80 19.11
CA ASP A 210 7.66 14.63 19.08
C ASP A 210 8.81 13.95 19.84
N ASN A 211 9.17 12.75 19.40
CA ASN A 211 10.34 12.01 19.89
C ASN A 211 10.97 11.18 18.78
N MET A 212 12.28 10.93 18.89
CA MET A 212 13.06 10.26 17.83
C MET A 212 12.60 8.83 17.58
N GLU A 213 12.12 8.12 18.61
CA GLU A 213 11.69 6.72 18.49
C GLU A 213 10.49 6.64 17.54
N THR A 214 9.41 7.38 17.80
CA THR A 214 8.21 7.34 16.95
C THR A 214 8.45 7.93 15.55
N ILE A 215 9.35 8.91 15.43
CA ILE A 215 9.75 9.48 14.13
C ILE A 215 10.43 8.41 13.26
N MET A 216 11.32 7.59 13.84
CA MET A 216 12.00 6.51 13.10
C MET A 216 11.11 5.29 12.92
N GLU A 217 10.23 4.98 13.87
CA GLU A 217 9.21 3.94 13.73
C GLU A 217 8.27 4.24 12.57
N LEU A 218 7.87 5.51 12.38
CA LEU A 218 7.08 5.93 11.23
C LEU A 218 7.79 5.62 9.92
N ALA A 219 9.09 5.94 9.79
CA ALA A 219 9.86 5.66 8.59
C ALA A 219 9.91 4.14 8.28
N TYR A 220 10.08 3.32 9.31
CA TYR A 220 10.06 1.86 9.18
C TYR A 220 8.68 1.34 8.76
N ALA A 221 7.62 1.80 9.42
CA ALA A 221 6.24 1.39 9.12
C ALA A 221 5.87 1.75 7.67
N GLU A 222 6.20 2.94 7.23
CA GLU A 222 5.99 3.38 5.84
C GLU A 222 6.75 2.52 4.83
N ALA A 223 8.02 2.20 5.08
CA ALA A 223 8.79 1.31 4.23
C ALA A 223 8.10 -0.06 4.03
N MET A 224 7.54 -0.60 5.12
CA MET A 224 6.83 -1.89 5.06
C MET A 224 5.50 -1.77 4.31
N LEU A 225 4.74 -0.68 4.50
CA LEU A 225 3.49 -0.44 3.79
C LEU A 225 3.73 -0.24 2.29
N PHE A 226 4.73 0.55 1.93
CA PHE A 226 5.12 0.74 0.52
C PHE A 226 5.54 -0.57 -0.15
N LYS A 227 6.31 -1.40 0.53
CA LYS A 227 6.71 -2.73 0.04
C LYS A 227 5.51 -3.57 -0.42
N TYR A 228 4.39 -3.49 0.29
CA TYR A 228 3.17 -4.25 -0.04
C TYR A 228 2.18 -3.48 -0.93
N GLY A 229 2.56 -2.33 -1.44
CA GLY A 229 1.78 -1.59 -2.43
C GLY A 229 0.80 -0.57 -1.88
N SER A 230 0.84 -0.30 -0.58
CA SER A 230 -0.03 0.66 0.10
C SER A 230 0.60 2.05 0.15
N GLY A 231 -0.23 3.09 0.25
CA GLY A 231 0.17 4.46 0.55
C GLY A 231 0.00 4.77 2.04
N THR A 232 0.55 5.91 2.47
CA THR A 232 0.45 6.37 3.86
C THR A 232 -0.01 7.81 3.95
N GLY A 233 -0.55 8.20 5.10
CA GLY A 233 -0.87 9.58 5.44
C GLY A 233 -0.51 9.87 6.89
N THR A 234 0.14 11.01 7.15
CA THR A 234 0.59 11.40 8.49
C THR A 234 0.40 12.88 8.74
N ASP A 235 -0.13 13.23 9.91
CA ASP A 235 -0.11 14.60 10.42
C ASP A 235 1.22 14.85 11.13
N LEU A 236 2.02 15.77 10.61
CA LEU A 236 3.34 16.12 11.15
C LEU A 236 3.29 17.25 12.18
N THR A 237 2.10 17.80 12.46
CA THR A 237 1.90 18.89 13.43
C THR A 237 2.47 18.59 14.82
N PRO A 238 2.43 17.34 15.35
CA PRO A 238 3.00 17.05 16.66
C PRO A 238 4.52 17.30 16.76
N ILE A 239 5.25 17.21 15.65
CA ILE A 239 6.70 17.44 15.64
C ILE A 239 6.98 18.93 15.83
N ARG A 240 7.75 19.29 16.87
CA ARG A 240 8.08 20.67 17.19
C ARG A 240 8.74 21.42 16.02
N SER A 241 8.48 22.72 15.94
CA SER A 241 9.02 23.59 14.90
C SER A 241 10.54 23.75 14.99
N SER A 242 11.19 23.85 13.84
CA SER A 242 12.62 24.22 13.73
C SER A 242 12.95 25.60 14.31
N LYS A 243 11.93 26.45 14.50
CA LYS A 243 12.05 27.81 15.05
C LYS A 243 12.05 27.82 16.60
N GLU A 244 11.70 26.70 17.25
CA GLU A 244 11.70 26.58 18.70
C GLU A 244 13.12 26.48 19.28
N LYS A 245 13.22 26.59 20.59
CA LYS A 245 14.50 26.42 21.32
C LYS A 245 14.48 25.13 22.10
N LEU A 246 15.57 24.38 22.03
CA LEU A 246 15.77 23.22 22.88
C LEU A 246 16.17 23.64 24.30
N SER A 247 15.73 22.89 25.32
CA SER A 247 16.08 23.14 26.73
C SER A 247 17.58 23.08 27.00
N GLY A 248 18.30 22.23 26.24
CA GLY A 248 19.76 22.13 26.31
C GLY A 248 20.54 23.17 25.43
N GLY A 249 19.83 24.12 24.82
CA GLY A 249 20.38 25.02 23.82
C GLY A 249 20.38 24.42 22.41
N GLY A 250 20.41 25.26 21.40
CA GLY A 250 20.30 24.84 20.00
C GLY A 250 18.87 24.87 19.48
N ARG A 251 18.69 24.35 18.25
CA ARG A 251 17.40 24.33 17.56
C ARG A 251 17.05 22.90 17.13
N PRO A 252 15.75 22.51 17.17
CA PRO A 252 15.31 21.23 16.65
C PRO A 252 15.38 21.18 15.13
N SER A 253 15.37 19.96 14.57
CA SER A 253 15.41 19.75 13.11
C SER A 253 14.10 20.14 12.42
N GLY A 254 12.99 20.09 13.14
CA GLY A 254 11.65 20.36 12.62
C GLY A 254 11.10 19.31 11.65
N PRO A 255 9.80 19.37 11.35
CA PRO A 255 9.12 18.36 10.51
C PRO A 255 9.69 18.30 9.10
N MET A 256 10.15 19.43 8.54
CA MET A 256 10.68 19.48 7.17
C MET A 256 11.97 18.66 6.99
N SER A 257 12.78 18.54 8.03
CA SER A 257 13.98 17.71 7.99
C SER A 257 13.67 16.22 8.02
N PHE A 258 12.70 15.80 8.84
CA PHE A 258 12.27 14.42 8.89
C PHE A 258 11.48 14.02 7.65
N LEU A 259 10.73 14.94 7.06
CA LEU A 259 10.03 14.73 5.81
C LEU A 259 10.97 14.29 4.68
N LYS A 260 12.22 14.77 4.66
CA LYS A 260 13.25 14.30 3.71
C LYS A 260 13.59 12.81 3.89
N VAL A 261 13.60 12.33 5.12
CA VAL A 261 13.83 10.90 5.40
C VAL A 261 12.68 10.08 4.84
N TYR A 262 11.46 10.51 5.10
CA TYR A 262 10.27 9.81 4.62
C TYR A 262 10.16 9.82 3.09
N ASP A 263 10.46 10.93 2.44
CA ASP A 263 10.50 11.04 0.98
C ASP A 263 11.54 10.11 0.37
N GLN A 264 12.73 9.98 0.98
CA GLN A 264 13.75 9.05 0.50
C GLN A 264 13.35 7.59 0.71
N VAL A 265 12.67 7.25 1.80
CA VAL A 265 12.08 5.92 1.97
C VAL A 265 11.09 5.62 0.83
N ALA A 266 10.20 6.56 0.53
CA ALA A 266 9.23 6.43 -0.56
C ALA A 266 9.90 6.36 -1.95
N ASN A 267 11.02 7.04 -2.15
CA ASN A 267 11.79 7.02 -3.39
C ASN A 267 12.50 5.67 -3.62
N VAL A 268 13.04 5.08 -2.57
CA VAL A 268 13.83 3.83 -2.65
C VAL A 268 12.93 2.59 -2.66
N VAL A 269 11.87 2.57 -1.85
CA VAL A 269 10.99 1.40 -1.74
C VAL A 269 9.94 1.43 -2.85
N LYS A 270 10.15 0.63 -3.89
CA LYS A 270 9.20 0.50 -5.01
C LYS A 270 7.92 -0.22 -4.55
N SER A 271 6.78 0.40 -4.77
CA SER A 271 5.47 -0.10 -4.37
C SER A 271 5.16 -1.47 -4.99
N GLY A 272 4.92 -2.48 -4.14
CA GLY A 272 4.60 -3.85 -4.56
C GLY A 272 5.68 -4.53 -5.42
N GLY A 273 6.94 -4.10 -5.32
CA GLY A 273 8.04 -4.62 -6.15
C GLY A 273 7.93 -4.27 -7.64
N LYS A 274 7.02 -3.36 -8.01
CA LYS A 274 6.79 -2.87 -9.37
C LYS A 274 7.32 -1.45 -9.55
N THR A 275 7.22 -0.89 -10.73
CA THR A 275 7.70 0.46 -11.08
C THR A 275 6.81 1.59 -10.55
N ARG A 276 5.84 1.31 -9.67
CA ARG A 276 4.97 2.32 -9.09
C ARG A 276 5.71 3.04 -7.96
N ARG A 277 5.72 4.37 -7.99
CA ARG A 277 6.20 5.17 -6.86
C ARG A 277 5.29 4.95 -5.64
N ALA A 278 5.87 4.96 -4.47
CA ALA A 278 5.15 5.06 -3.22
C ALA A 278 4.40 6.41 -3.18
N ALA A 279 3.26 6.45 -2.52
CA ALA A 279 2.48 7.66 -2.36
C ALA A 279 2.32 7.95 -0.87
N LYS A 280 2.73 9.14 -0.45
CA LYS A 280 2.59 9.61 0.90
C LYS A 280 1.86 10.96 0.90
N MET A 281 0.93 11.13 1.86
CA MET A 281 0.32 12.41 2.18
C MET A 281 0.80 12.88 3.54
N ASN A 282 1.19 14.13 3.63
CA ASN A 282 1.54 14.77 4.89
C ASN A 282 0.67 16.00 5.10
N THR A 283 0.22 16.16 6.34
CA THR A 283 -0.50 17.36 6.74
C THR A 283 0.27 18.10 7.83
N ILE A 284 0.03 19.41 7.90
CA ILE A 284 0.49 20.26 8.98
C ILE A 284 -0.62 21.28 9.27
N ARG A 285 -0.76 21.70 10.51
CA ARG A 285 -1.73 22.74 10.88
C ARG A 285 -1.21 24.12 10.46
N ASP A 286 -2.13 25.02 10.13
CA ASP A 286 -1.87 26.41 9.70
C ASP A 286 -1.11 27.26 10.74
N TRP A 287 -1.28 26.97 12.03
CA TRP A 287 -0.60 27.64 13.13
C TRP A 287 0.82 27.10 13.43
N HIS A 288 1.26 26.03 12.78
CA HIS A 288 2.56 25.42 13.04
C HIS A 288 3.71 26.36 12.60
N GLY A 289 4.77 26.45 13.41
CA GLY A 289 5.86 27.38 13.15
C GLY A 289 6.59 27.20 11.81
N ASP A 290 6.57 26.00 11.22
CA ASP A 290 7.21 25.70 9.93
C ASP A 290 6.23 25.66 8.75
N VAL A 291 4.97 26.12 8.91
CA VAL A 291 3.93 26.04 7.88
C VAL A 291 4.32 26.74 6.57
N GLU A 292 4.98 27.90 6.63
CA GLU A 292 5.44 28.63 5.44
C GLU A 292 6.50 27.85 4.66
N GLU A 293 7.42 27.18 5.36
CA GLU A 293 8.41 26.32 4.72
C GLU A 293 7.74 25.13 4.07
N PHE A 294 6.76 24.52 4.75
CA PHE A 294 5.97 23.39 4.25
C PHE A 294 5.22 23.77 2.97
N ILE A 295 4.52 24.89 2.93
CA ILE A 295 3.78 25.37 1.75
C ILE A 295 4.72 25.60 0.57
N THR A 296 5.89 26.18 0.80
CA THR A 296 6.83 26.57 -0.26
C THR A 296 7.81 25.48 -0.67
N ALA A 297 7.84 24.36 0.04
CA ALA A 297 8.85 23.32 -0.10
C ALA A 297 8.94 22.77 -1.54
N LYS A 298 7.84 22.36 -2.10
CA LYS A 298 7.80 21.78 -3.47
C LYS A 298 8.17 22.81 -4.53
N ALA A 299 7.71 24.06 -4.40
CA ALA A 299 8.06 25.12 -5.34
C ALA A 299 9.55 25.45 -5.34
N LYS A 300 10.21 25.34 -4.17
CA LYS A 300 11.67 25.52 -4.07
C LYS A 300 12.42 24.36 -4.75
N GLU A 301 11.96 23.12 -4.56
CA GLU A 301 12.57 21.94 -5.18
C GLU A 301 12.34 21.92 -6.70
N GLU A 302 11.18 22.36 -7.18
CA GLU A 302 10.87 22.51 -8.60
C GLU A 302 11.87 23.44 -9.30
N LYS A 303 12.20 24.57 -8.69
CA LYS A 303 13.23 25.49 -9.22
C LYS A 303 14.60 24.83 -9.37
N LYS A 304 14.96 23.91 -8.46
CA LYS A 304 16.22 23.15 -8.57
C LYS A 304 16.15 22.14 -9.73
N ALA A 305 15.01 21.45 -9.89
CA ALA A 305 14.81 20.54 -11.02
C ALA A 305 14.95 21.29 -12.36
N TRP A 306 14.33 22.45 -12.50
CA TRP A 306 14.48 23.29 -13.70
C TRP A 306 15.92 23.68 -13.98
N ALA A 307 16.66 24.09 -12.95
CA ALA A 307 18.09 24.43 -13.11
C ALA A 307 18.93 23.22 -13.57
N LEU A 308 18.61 22.02 -13.10
CA LEU A 308 19.26 20.78 -13.56
C LEU A 308 18.91 20.46 -15.02
N ILE A 309 17.64 20.64 -15.41
CA ILE A 309 17.20 20.43 -16.80
C ILE A 309 17.90 21.42 -17.76
N GLU A 310 18.06 22.67 -17.36
CA GLU A 310 18.82 23.68 -18.13
C GLU A 310 20.31 23.30 -18.31
N GLN A 311 20.86 22.51 -17.38
CA GLN A 311 22.22 21.95 -17.48
C GLN A 311 22.29 20.63 -18.26
N GLY A 312 21.18 20.16 -18.83
CA GLY A 312 21.11 18.98 -19.67
C GLY A 312 20.80 17.65 -18.95
N TYR A 313 20.40 17.70 -17.68
CA TYR A 313 19.90 16.49 -16.99
C TYR A 313 18.51 16.09 -17.52
N ASP A 314 18.22 14.79 -17.50
CA ASP A 314 16.93 14.25 -17.96
C ASP A 314 15.75 14.82 -17.14
N GLY A 315 14.90 15.59 -17.81
CA GLY A 315 13.71 16.24 -17.26
C GLY A 315 12.45 15.37 -17.32
N SER A 316 12.53 14.12 -17.73
CA SER A 316 11.37 13.22 -17.70
C SER A 316 10.93 12.95 -16.26
N PHE A 317 9.69 12.51 -16.09
CA PHE A 317 9.08 12.27 -14.76
C PHE A 317 9.91 11.33 -13.85
N ASN A 318 10.65 10.40 -14.41
CA ASN A 318 11.57 9.51 -13.71
C ASN A 318 13.05 9.84 -13.96
N GLY A 319 13.33 10.98 -14.60
CA GLY A 319 14.65 11.43 -14.97
C GLY A 319 15.49 11.90 -13.78
N GLU A 320 16.77 12.16 -14.06
CA GLU A 320 17.75 12.53 -13.04
C GLU A 320 17.42 13.86 -12.35
N ALA A 321 16.85 14.84 -13.08
CA ALA A 321 16.49 16.12 -12.52
C ALA A 321 15.44 15.98 -11.41
N TYR A 322 14.34 15.29 -11.68
CA TYR A 322 13.30 15.05 -10.67
C TYR A 322 13.69 13.98 -9.65
N GLY A 323 14.57 13.05 -9.97
CA GLY A 323 15.11 12.07 -9.04
C GLY A 323 16.05 12.65 -8.00
N SER A 324 16.64 13.83 -8.28
CA SER A 324 17.62 14.50 -7.43
C SER A 324 17.04 15.52 -6.44
N VAL A 325 15.78 15.93 -6.63
CA VAL A 325 15.11 16.92 -5.77
C VAL A 325 14.18 16.24 -4.77
N MET A 326 13.90 16.90 -3.65
CA MET A 326 13.13 16.35 -2.53
C MET A 326 11.62 16.49 -2.73
N TYR A 327 10.86 15.75 -1.94
CA TYR A 327 9.40 15.81 -1.82
C TYR A 327 8.61 15.39 -3.07
N GLN A 328 9.23 14.62 -3.96
CA GLN A 328 8.56 14.17 -5.19
C GLN A 328 7.51 13.09 -4.96
N ASN A 329 7.64 12.32 -3.88
CA ASN A 329 6.71 11.25 -3.51
C ASN A 329 5.66 11.71 -2.49
N GLU A 330 5.68 12.99 -2.13
CA GLU A 330 4.90 13.59 -1.06
C GLU A 330 3.74 14.43 -1.62
N ASN A 331 2.56 14.28 -1.04
CA ASN A 331 1.48 15.26 -1.14
C ASN A 331 1.47 16.08 0.16
N LEU A 332 1.51 17.40 0.03
CA LEU A 332 1.55 18.32 1.14
C LEU A 332 0.23 19.09 1.24
N SER A 333 -0.41 19.04 2.40
CA SER A 333 -1.69 19.71 2.64
C SER A 333 -1.69 20.42 3.99
N VAL A 334 -2.11 21.66 4.01
CA VAL A 334 -2.31 22.43 5.26
C VAL A 334 -3.73 22.22 5.75
N ARG A 335 -3.87 21.91 7.04
CA ARG A 335 -5.17 21.81 7.71
C ARG A 335 -5.48 23.11 8.42
N ASP A 336 -6.65 23.64 8.12
CA ASP A 336 -7.21 24.80 8.83
C ASP A 336 -7.61 24.41 10.26
N ILE A 337 -7.46 25.34 11.20
CA ILE A 337 -7.85 25.16 12.61
C ILE A 337 -9.37 25.01 12.78
N THR A 338 -10.14 25.49 11.82
CA THR A 338 -11.62 25.43 11.81
C THR A 338 -12.15 24.10 11.26
N ASP A 339 -11.28 23.27 10.65
CA ASP A 339 -11.66 21.96 10.13
C ASP A 339 -11.72 20.95 11.30
N PRO A 340 -12.90 20.37 11.63
CA PRO A 340 -13.10 19.52 12.81
C PRO A 340 -12.35 18.16 12.76
#